data_4dcac48a988feeb83391148030f9c948
#
_entry.id   4dcac48a988feeb83391148030f9c948
#
_cell.length_a   1.000
_cell.length_b   1.000
_cell.length_c   1.000
_cell.angle_alpha   90.00
_cell.angle_beta   90.00
_cell.angle_gamma   90.00
#
_symmetry.space_group_name_H-M   'P 1'
#
loop_
_entity.id
_entity.type
_entity.pdbx_description
1 polymer ?
#
loop_
_entity_poly.entity_id
_entity_poly.type
_entity_poly.pdbx_seq_one_letter_code
_entity_poly.pdbx_strand_id
1 'polypeptide(L)'
;MALAGLMTLPVIAGEASEPTAGDILQGINMFTPEDGDPAYKVKADEKYGTQWAVDAAYGYWNTNKAISGTNRHTNLFLVHAQLNQRLIENTVHGGTWLRAEFSGSWGLDRRSAKSGTWFTDGYANASGLHADALGPHEGVIPELAVMQYFNHKRACVIAGMVNLTNYFDAVSIANDSFSSFTNDGFINTTIVPLPDSNLGAVFQYELDDNDYVMLGVSRTGCESGDNPFTSDDINGYVVVGEWGHIFADGDATFRLNPFYQRLDVDFGDDRGEHKRSNWGLAASIEYAVNDMCTVYSRAGLARHDHIDGNAGELSVGANIKLIPSREDDFFGISYGIFKGAVNNYRGYPAYLSDEDGESHGNRREQVLELMYSFQVNDYLKFVPHFQYIKNPAYRDASSESICGVQAVFSF
;
A
#
# COMPACT_ATOMS: atom_id res chain seq x y z
N MET A 1 -12.82 -7.36 -7.52
CA MET A 1 -13.33 -6.14 -8.17
C MET A 1 -13.41 -4.92 -7.26
N ALA A 2 -13.46 -5.04 -5.96
CA ALA A 2 -13.66 -3.89 -5.08
C ALA A 2 -12.42 -3.02 -4.82
N LEU A 3 -11.22 -3.54 -4.80
CA LEU A 3 -10.00 -2.73 -4.60
C LEU A 3 -9.25 -2.40 -5.89
N ALA A 4 -9.37 -3.21 -6.94
CA ALA A 4 -8.89 -2.83 -8.26
C ALA A 4 -9.72 -1.68 -8.87
N GLY A 5 -10.98 -1.51 -8.47
CA GLY A 5 -11.83 -0.35 -8.80
C GLY A 5 -11.41 0.95 -8.10
N LEU A 6 -10.47 0.86 -7.16
CA LEU A 6 -10.04 1.99 -6.36
C LEU A 6 -9.24 3.03 -7.12
N MET A 7 -8.73 2.67 -8.28
CA MET A 7 -7.85 3.52 -9.08
C MET A 7 -7.97 3.31 -10.58
N THR A 8 -9.01 2.65 -11.02
CA THR A 8 -9.36 2.82 -12.41
C THR A 8 -9.96 4.22 -12.52
N LEU A 9 -9.13 5.20 -12.83
CA LEU A 9 -9.60 6.15 -13.82
C LEU A 9 -10.25 5.25 -14.87
N PRO A 10 -11.52 5.45 -15.22
CA PRO A 10 -12.16 4.57 -16.14
C PRO A 10 -11.31 4.48 -17.40
N VAL A 11 -10.70 3.34 -17.66
CA VAL A 11 -10.21 3.00 -18.99
C VAL A 11 -11.46 2.76 -19.80
N ILE A 12 -12.11 3.85 -20.17
CA ILE A 12 -13.27 3.82 -21.01
C ILE A 12 -12.76 3.75 -22.45
N ALA A 13 -12.74 2.54 -22.99
CA ALA A 13 -12.92 2.36 -24.40
C ALA A 13 -14.39 2.72 -24.73
N GLY A 14 -14.67 4.01 -24.93
CA GLY A 14 -15.98 4.53 -25.29
C GLY A 14 -16.11 5.95 -24.81
N GLU A 15 -16.15 6.91 -25.74
CA GLU A 15 -16.36 8.36 -25.59
C GLU A 15 -16.05 8.88 -24.17
N ALA A 16 -14.82 9.37 -23.99
CA ALA A 16 -14.37 9.96 -22.75
C ALA A 16 -15.38 11.02 -22.33
N SER A 17 -16.17 10.75 -21.29
CA SER A 17 -16.85 11.80 -20.58
C SER A 17 -15.77 12.68 -19.98
N GLU A 18 -15.85 13.99 -20.15
CA GLU A 18 -14.94 14.93 -19.48
C GLU A 18 -14.94 14.59 -17.99
N PRO A 19 -13.75 14.44 -17.34
CA PRO A 19 -13.67 14.14 -15.93
C PRO A 19 -14.48 15.15 -15.13
N THR A 20 -15.37 14.68 -14.29
CA THR A 20 -16.15 15.56 -13.43
C THR A 20 -15.30 16.01 -12.25
N ALA A 21 -15.52 17.21 -11.75
CA ALA A 21 -14.81 17.71 -10.57
C ALA A 21 -14.96 16.73 -9.40
N GLY A 22 -13.85 16.32 -8.80
CA GLY A 22 -13.78 15.31 -7.74
C GLY A 22 -13.36 13.92 -8.20
N ASP A 23 -13.24 13.67 -9.51
CA ASP A 23 -12.84 12.34 -10.03
C ASP A 23 -11.35 12.08 -9.84
N ILE A 24 -10.54 13.13 -9.73
CA ILE A 24 -9.09 13.03 -9.52
C ILE A 24 -8.74 12.80 -8.04
N LEU A 25 -9.59 13.24 -7.11
CA LEU A 25 -9.31 13.15 -5.68
C LEU A 25 -9.36 11.69 -5.21
N GLN A 26 -8.24 11.24 -4.71
CA GLN A 26 -8.13 9.94 -4.08
C GLN A 26 -9.04 9.88 -2.85
N GLY A 27 -9.71 8.78 -2.63
CA GLY A 27 -10.37 8.50 -1.36
C GLY A 27 -11.88 8.50 -1.32
N ILE A 28 -12.63 9.23 -2.19
CA ILE A 28 -14.10 9.15 -2.16
C ILE A 28 -14.68 8.21 -3.19
N ASN A 29 -14.18 8.29 -4.42
CA ASN A 29 -14.78 7.53 -5.51
C ASN A 29 -14.51 6.03 -5.39
N MET A 30 -13.78 5.68 -4.34
CA MET A 30 -13.28 4.35 -4.08
C MET A 30 -14.36 3.29 -3.96
N PHE A 31 -15.57 3.63 -3.53
CA PHE A 31 -16.63 2.67 -3.26
C PHE A 31 -17.98 3.15 -3.77
N THR A 32 -18.00 4.17 -4.60
CA THR A 32 -19.22 4.56 -5.29
C THR A 32 -19.65 3.38 -6.18
N PRO A 33 -20.86 2.85 -5.99
CA PRO A 33 -21.33 1.72 -6.77
C PRO A 33 -21.32 2.05 -8.26
N GLU A 34 -20.75 1.15 -9.05
CA GLU A 34 -20.69 1.27 -10.51
C GLU A 34 -21.82 0.53 -11.21
N ASP A 35 -21.98 0.77 -12.51
CA ASP A 35 -22.91 0.00 -13.35
C ASP A 35 -22.48 -1.47 -13.36
N GLY A 36 -23.35 -2.34 -12.81
CA GLY A 36 -23.07 -3.76 -12.65
C GLY A 36 -22.89 -4.20 -11.20
N ASP A 37 -22.71 -3.28 -10.27
CA ASP A 37 -22.66 -3.60 -8.85
C ASP A 37 -23.98 -4.21 -8.35
N PRO A 38 -23.92 -5.08 -7.32
CA PRO A 38 -25.11 -5.65 -6.73
C PRO A 38 -26.11 -4.58 -6.29
N ALA A 39 -27.38 -4.75 -6.66
CA ALA A 39 -28.45 -3.78 -6.38
C ALA A 39 -28.58 -3.37 -4.90
N TYR A 40 -28.11 -4.21 -3.97
CA TYR A 40 -28.10 -3.87 -2.55
C TYR A 40 -27.04 -2.83 -2.20
N LYS A 41 -25.87 -2.80 -2.88
CA LYS A 41 -24.83 -1.77 -2.70
C LYS A 41 -25.33 -0.44 -3.22
N VAL A 42 -25.85 -0.41 -4.45
CA VAL A 42 -26.44 0.79 -5.06
C VAL A 42 -27.54 1.36 -4.15
N LYS A 43 -28.43 0.52 -3.66
CA LYS A 43 -29.51 0.95 -2.74
C LYS A 43 -28.99 1.45 -1.39
N ALA A 44 -27.89 0.88 -0.89
CA ALA A 44 -27.28 1.33 0.37
C ALA A 44 -26.69 2.74 0.21
N ASP A 45 -26.01 3.00 -0.89
CA ASP A 45 -25.47 4.33 -1.17
C ASP A 45 -26.59 5.36 -1.42
N GLU A 46 -27.53 5.09 -2.32
CA GLU A 46 -28.63 5.99 -2.63
C GLU A 46 -29.46 6.37 -1.41
N LYS A 47 -29.83 5.37 -0.61
CA LYS A 47 -30.78 5.55 0.50
C LYS A 47 -30.14 6.01 1.81
N TYR A 48 -28.93 5.49 2.10
CA TYR A 48 -28.28 5.68 3.40
C TYR A 48 -26.94 6.41 3.30
N GLY A 49 -26.39 6.61 2.09
CA GLY A 49 -25.05 7.13 1.88
C GLY A 49 -23.99 6.19 2.44
N THR A 50 -24.23 4.89 2.34
CA THR A 50 -23.32 3.86 2.84
C THR A 50 -22.67 3.14 1.68
N GLN A 51 -21.36 3.28 1.57
CA GLN A 51 -20.51 2.64 0.58
C GLN A 51 -19.52 1.73 1.31
N TRP A 52 -19.25 0.54 0.78
CA TRP A 52 -18.35 -0.40 1.43
C TRP A 52 -17.75 -1.40 0.45
N ALA A 53 -16.58 -1.90 0.81
CA ALA A 53 -15.90 -3.01 0.14
C ALA A 53 -15.30 -3.94 1.18
N VAL A 54 -15.31 -5.23 0.88
CA VAL A 54 -14.69 -6.26 1.72
C VAL A 54 -13.97 -7.24 0.83
N ASP A 55 -12.68 -7.41 1.07
CA ASP A 55 -11.86 -8.47 0.51
C ASP A 55 -11.46 -9.45 1.60
N ALA A 56 -11.62 -10.73 1.30
CA ALA A 56 -11.17 -11.80 2.15
C ALA A 56 -10.33 -12.79 1.33
N ALA A 57 -9.14 -13.10 1.78
CA ALA A 57 -8.25 -14.00 1.06
C ALA A 57 -7.81 -15.17 1.95
N TYR A 58 -7.80 -16.36 1.34
CA TYR A 58 -7.03 -17.48 1.84
C TYR A 58 -5.76 -17.57 1.02
N GLY A 59 -4.61 -17.45 1.68
CA GLY A 59 -3.31 -17.52 1.03
C GLY A 59 -2.45 -18.68 1.54
N TYR A 60 -1.75 -19.33 0.62
CA TYR A 60 -0.72 -20.31 0.90
C TYR A 60 0.57 -19.94 0.19
N TRP A 61 1.67 -19.85 0.93
CA TRP A 61 3.00 -19.58 0.38
C TRP A 61 4.02 -20.59 0.86
N ASN A 62 4.98 -20.88 0.00
CA ASN A 62 6.10 -21.79 0.28
C ASN A 62 7.41 -21.18 -0.21
N THR A 63 8.46 -21.23 0.62
CA THR A 63 9.80 -20.75 0.28
C THR A 63 10.79 -21.92 0.13
N ASN A 64 11.78 -21.74 -0.74
CA ASN A 64 12.90 -22.66 -0.83
C ASN A 64 13.86 -22.55 0.37
N LYS A 65 13.78 -21.47 1.13
CA LYS A 65 14.52 -21.23 2.36
C LYS A 65 13.57 -20.79 3.47
N ALA A 66 13.90 -21.17 4.69
CA ALA A 66 13.20 -20.70 5.87
C ALA A 66 14.22 -20.12 6.86
N ILE A 67 13.80 -19.12 7.62
CA ILE A 67 14.55 -18.66 8.78
C ILE A 67 14.75 -19.85 9.74
N SER A 68 15.91 -19.92 10.37
CA SER A 68 16.22 -20.99 11.34
C SER A 68 15.12 -21.10 12.39
N GLY A 69 14.55 -22.31 12.53
CA GLY A 69 13.47 -22.58 13.49
C GLY A 69 12.05 -22.29 12.98
N THR A 70 11.87 -21.76 11.76
CA THR A 70 10.58 -21.56 11.12
C THR A 70 10.26 -22.64 10.07
N ASN A 71 9.05 -22.60 9.53
CA ASN A 71 8.65 -23.49 8.45
C ASN A 71 8.93 -22.87 7.09
N ARG A 72 8.92 -23.73 6.06
CA ARG A 72 9.00 -23.31 4.67
C ARG A 72 7.66 -22.89 4.07
N HIS A 73 6.59 -22.90 4.84
CA HIS A 73 5.28 -22.52 4.35
C HIS A 73 4.48 -21.75 5.40
N THR A 74 3.57 -20.93 4.93
CA THR A 74 2.55 -20.28 5.75
C THR A 74 1.18 -20.37 5.07
N ASN A 75 0.15 -20.45 5.91
CA ASN A 75 -1.27 -20.39 5.52
C ASN A 75 -1.90 -19.23 6.27
N LEU A 76 -2.42 -18.27 5.56
CA LEU A 76 -3.04 -17.09 6.16
C LEU A 76 -4.46 -16.91 5.65
N PHE A 77 -5.32 -16.44 6.54
CA PHE A 77 -6.59 -15.84 6.17
C PHE A 77 -6.46 -14.34 6.41
N LEU A 78 -6.74 -13.57 5.39
CA LEU A 78 -6.62 -12.12 5.37
C LEU A 78 -7.99 -11.51 5.14
N VAL A 79 -8.27 -10.38 5.78
CA VAL A 79 -9.48 -9.59 5.55
C VAL A 79 -9.10 -8.14 5.49
N HIS A 80 -9.63 -7.45 4.49
CA HIS A 80 -9.60 -6.01 4.37
C HIS A 80 -11.03 -5.51 4.14
N ALA A 81 -11.49 -4.60 4.97
CA ALA A 81 -12.83 -4.05 4.87
C ALA A 81 -12.79 -2.54 5.01
N GLN A 82 -13.50 -1.85 4.12
CA GLN A 82 -13.58 -0.40 4.09
C GLN A 82 -15.02 0.06 4.04
N LEU A 83 -15.29 1.17 4.71
CA LEU A 83 -16.61 1.77 4.85
C LEU A 83 -16.51 3.29 4.69
N ASN A 84 -17.34 3.84 3.81
CA ASN A 84 -17.66 5.25 3.77
C ASN A 84 -19.12 5.44 4.18
N GLN A 85 -19.38 6.25 5.20
CA GLN A 85 -20.70 6.59 5.65
C GLN A 85 -20.95 8.09 5.52
N ARG A 86 -21.89 8.49 4.70
CA ARG A 86 -22.30 9.89 4.56
C ARG A 86 -22.98 10.35 5.86
N LEU A 87 -22.42 11.37 6.52
CA LEU A 87 -22.94 11.98 7.73
C LEU A 87 -23.82 13.19 7.41
N ILE A 88 -23.38 14.03 6.49
CA ILE A 88 -24.07 15.23 6.06
C ILE A 88 -24.06 15.28 4.53
N GLU A 89 -25.24 15.35 3.97
CA GLU A 89 -25.38 15.51 2.53
C GLU A 89 -25.17 16.97 2.13
N ASN A 90 -24.35 17.17 1.10
CA ASN A 90 -24.23 18.45 0.43
C ASN A 90 -24.00 18.19 -1.06
N THR A 91 -25.06 18.27 -1.84
CA THR A 91 -25.05 17.96 -3.27
C THR A 91 -24.14 18.89 -4.09
N VAL A 92 -23.82 20.08 -3.56
CA VAL A 92 -22.96 21.06 -4.25
C VAL A 92 -21.49 20.82 -3.94
N HIS A 93 -21.16 20.47 -2.67
CA HIS A 93 -19.78 20.37 -2.22
C HIS A 93 -19.32 18.95 -1.88
N GLY A 94 -20.18 17.93 -1.99
CA GLY A 94 -19.86 16.52 -1.70
C GLY A 94 -20.11 16.06 -0.27
N GLY A 95 -20.40 16.98 0.66
CA GLY A 95 -20.83 16.66 2.02
C GLY A 95 -19.70 16.25 2.98
N THR A 96 -20.12 15.65 4.08
CA THR A 96 -19.24 15.13 5.15
C THR A 96 -19.43 13.63 5.27
N TRP A 97 -18.32 12.89 5.35
CA TRP A 97 -18.31 11.44 5.41
C TRP A 97 -17.48 10.94 6.59
N LEU A 98 -17.86 9.81 7.14
CA LEU A 98 -17.01 8.99 8.01
C LEU A 98 -16.37 7.91 7.15
N ARG A 99 -15.08 7.75 7.27
CA ARG A 99 -14.31 6.66 6.66
C ARG A 99 -13.76 5.76 7.76
N ALA A 100 -13.89 4.46 7.57
CA ALA A 100 -13.32 3.45 8.45
C ALA A 100 -12.74 2.31 7.62
N GLU A 101 -11.63 1.76 8.10
CA GLU A 101 -10.93 0.63 7.51
C GLU A 101 -10.61 -0.39 8.60
N PHE A 102 -10.73 -1.65 8.26
CA PHE A 102 -10.34 -2.78 9.09
C PHE A 102 -9.44 -3.71 8.29
N SER A 103 -8.31 -4.08 8.85
CA SER A 103 -7.41 -5.11 8.30
C SER A 103 -7.20 -6.21 9.33
N GLY A 104 -7.10 -7.45 8.86
CA GLY A 104 -6.88 -8.58 9.74
C GLY A 104 -6.14 -9.73 9.08
N SER A 105 -5.30 -10.41 9.84
CA SER A 105 -4.48 -11.54 9.41
C SER A 105 -4.49 -12.65 10.45
N TRP A 106 -4.77 -13.89 10.03
CA TRP A 106 -4.83 -15.05 10.91
C TRP A 106 -4.10 -16.25 10.30
N GLY A 107 -3.13 -16.78 11.03
CA GLY A 107 -2.48 -18.04 10.72
C GLY A 107 -3.40 -19.23 10.95
N LEU A 108 -3.69 -20.02 9.91
CA LEU A 108 -4.68 -21.09 9.95
C LEU A 108 -4.16 -22.44 10.48
N ASP A 109 -2.86 -22.64 10.54
CA ASP A 109 -2.28 -23.81 11.18
C ASP A 109 -1.39 -23.41 12.36
N ARG A 110 -1.04 -24.38 13.22
CA ARG A 110 -0.28 -24.11 14.44
C ARG A 110 1.07 -23.43 14.21
N ARG A 111 1.62 -23.54 13.03
CA ARG A 111 2.93 -23.00 12.68
C ARG A 111 2.79 -21.63 12.07
N SER A 112 1.86 -21.45 11.14
CA SER A 112 1.49 -20.15 10.57
C SER A 112 0.95 -19.21 11.64
N ALA A 113 0.22 -19.75 12.63
CA ALA A 113 -0.21 -19.02 13.83
C ALA A 113 0.95 -18.51 14.72
N LYS A 114 2.17 -18.96 14.51
CA LYS A 114 3.35 -18.51 15.28
C LYS A 114 4.26 -17.58 14.47
N SER A 115 4.34 -17.78 13.17
CA SER A 115 5.31 -17.09 12.33
C SER A 115 4.64 -16.10 11.34
N GLY A 116 3.32 -16.21 11.10
CA GLY A 116 2.66 -15.34 10.11
C GLY A 116 3.40 -15.35 8.78
N THR A 117 3.76 -14.18 8.30
CA THR A 117 4.60 -13.98 7.11
C THR A 117 6.10 -14.03 7.40
N TRP A 118 6.51 -14.11 8.65
CA TRP A 118 7.91 -14.05 9.09
C TRP A 118 8.63 -15.40 8.98
N PHE A 119 8.38 -16.12 7.91
CA PHE A 119 9.02 -17.40 7.66
C PHE A 119 10.16 -17.27 6.63
N THR A 120 10.29 -16.11 6.00
CA THR A 120 11.35 -15.78 5.05
C THR A 120 12.47 -14.99 5.71
N ASP A 121 13.67 -14.96 5.13
CA ASP A 121 14.77 -14.12 5.60
C ASP A 121 14.56 -12.61 5.34
N GLY A 122 13.42 -12.25 4.74
CA GLY A 122 13.11 -10.89 4.35
C GLY A 122 12.53 -10.06 5.48
N TYR A 123 13.37 -9.44 6.27
CA TYR A 123 12.97 -8.46 7.28
C TYR A 123 13.00 -7.01 6.77
N ALA A 124 13.39 -6.80 5.54
CA ALA A 124 13.38 -5.47 4.97
C ALA A 124 12.06 -5.20 4.24
N ASN A 125 11.61 -3.98 4.21
CA ASN A 125 10.35 -3.56 3.60
C ASN A 125 10.14 -4.07 2.17
N ALA A 126 11.22 -4.20 1.39
CA ALA A 126 11.13 -4.69 0.02
C ALA A 126 10.96 -6.20 -0.12
N SER A 127 11.24 -7.00 0.93
CA SER A 127 11.09 -8.47 0.89
C SER A 127 9.86 -8.96 1.64
N GLY A 128 8.96 -8.09 2.02
CA GLY A 128 7.69 -8.48 2.64
C GLY A 128 6.89 -9.41 1.73
N LEU A 129 6.40 -10.51 2.28
CA LEU A 129 5.66 -11.52 1.52
C LEU A 129 4.33 -11.01 0.99
N HIS A 130 3.67 -10.19 1.79
CA HIS A 130 2.34 -9.66 1.52
C HIS A 130 2.11 -8.39 2.33
N ALA A 131 1.88 -7.28 1.64
CA ALA A 131 1.77 -5.95 2.24
C ALA A 131 0.68 -5.82 3.33
N ASP A 132 -0.47 -6.49 3.13
CA ASP A 132 -1.57 -6.46 4.09
C ASP A 132 -1.52 -7.59 5.14
N ALA A 133 -0.46 -8.39 5.14
CA ALA A 133 -0.33 -9.43 6.15
C ALA A 133 0.31 -8.87 7.42
N LEU A 134 -0.52 -8.62 8.38
CA LEU A 134 -0.15 -8.29 9.75
C LEU A 134 0.49 -9.48 10.47
N GLY A 135 0.68 -9.39 11.76
CA GLY A 135 1.10 -10.51 12.60
C GLY A 135 0.17 -11.74 12.51
N PRO A 136 0.57 -12.86 13.10
CA PRO A 136 -0.11 -14.15 12.89
C PRO A 136 -1.55 -14.24 13.42
N HIS A 137 -1.99 -13.29 14.24
CA HIS A 137 -3.35 -13.20 14.80
C HIS A 137 -3.67 -11.77 15.16
N GLU A 138 -3.72 -10.91 14.18
CA GLU A 138 -3.97 -9.48 14.39
C GLU A 138 -5.18 -9.00 13.59
N GLY A 139 -5.91 -8.09 14.21
CA GLY A 139 -6.93 -7.29 13.56
C GLY A 139 -6.80 -5.87 14.04
N VAL A 140 -6.69 -4.94 13.11
CA VAL A 140 -6.43 -3.53 13.37
C VAL A 140 -7.43 -2.65 12.65
N ILE A 141 -7.53 -1.41 13.08
CA ILE A 141 -8.27 -0.34 12.40
C ILE A 141 -7.23 0.65 11.86
N PRO A 142 -6.76 0.50 10.61
CA PRO A 142 -5.75 1.39 10.04
C PRO A 142 -6.26 2.82 9.85
N GLU A 143 -7.58 2.97 9.62
CA GLU A 143 -8.18 4.27 9.38
C GLU A 143 -9.53 4.42 10.08
N LEU A 144 -9.70 5.55 10.77
CA LEU A 144 -10.99 6.05 11.27
C LEU A 144 -10.95 7.59 11.23
N ALA A 145 -11.54 8.16 10.19
CA ALA A 145 -11.39 9.56 9.87
C ALA A 145 -12.69 10.20 9.39
N VAL A 146 -12.78 11.51 9.51
CA VAL A 146 -13.83 12.31 8.90
C VAL A 146 -13.28 12.96 7.63
N MET A 147 -14.02 12.81 6.54
CA MET A 147 -13.76 13.47 5.26
C MET A 147 -14.74 14.61 5.08
N GLN A 148 -14.24 15.78 4.71
CA GLN A 148 -15.05 16.95 4.40
C GLN A 148 -14.67 17.50 3.04
N TYR A 149 -15.65 17.62 2.18
CA TYR A 149 -15.50 18.19 0.85
C TYR A 149 -15.85 19.67 0.80
N PHE A 150 -15.17 20.37 -0.09
CA PHE A 150 -15.31 21.79 -0.32
C PHE A 150 -15.25 22.11 -1.83
N ASN A 151 -15.59 23.34 -2.17
CA ASN A 151 -15.36 23.91 -3.49
C ASN A 151 -15.83 23.01 -4.64
N HIS A 152 -17.11 22.60 -4.59
CA HIS A 152 -17.71 21.73 -5.62
C HIS A 152 -16.97 20.40 -5.81
N LYS A 153 -16.56 19.77 -4.71
CA LYS A 153 -15.79 18.55 -4.61
C LYS A 153 -14.31 18.66 -5.03
N ARG A 154 -13.84 19.81 -5.49
CA ARG A 154 -12.43 20.00 -5.89
C ARG A 154 -11.43 20.02 -4.73
N ALA A 155 -11.91 20.10 -3.52
CA ALA A 155 -11.07 20.06 -2.31
C ALA A 155 -11.64 19.09 -1.28
N CYS A 156 -10.76 18.36 -0.61
CA CYS A 156 -11.11 17.45 0.47
C CYS A 156 -10.10 17.56 1.63
N VAL A 157 -10.61 17.53 2.85
CA VAL A 157 -9.80 17.31 4.05
C VAL A 157 -10.25 16.03 4.72
N ILE A 158 -9.31 15.18 5.02
CA ILE A 158 -9.51 13.93 5.78
C ILE A 158 -8.73 14.09 7.08
N ALA A 159 -9.35 13.86 8.22
CA ALA A 159 -8.70 14.04 9.51
C ALA A 159 -9.22 13.04 10.54
N GLY A 160 -8.31 12.51 11.35
CA GLY A 160 -8.58 11.50 12.35
C GLY A 160 -7.41 10.56 12.52
N MET A 161 -7.68 9.29 12.70
CA MET A 161 -6.71 8.22 12.52
C MET A 161 -6.67 7.92 11.03
N VAL A 162 -5.53 8.14 10.38
CA VAL A 162 -5.40 8.07 8.91
C VAL A 162 -4.39 7.01 8.51
N ASN A 163 -4.69 6.35 7.41
CA ASN A 163 -3.76 5.47 6.70
C ASN A 163 -3.22 6.23 5.48
N LEU A 164 -1.98 6.72 5.55
CA LEU A 164 -1.42 7.52 4.47
C LEU A 164 -1.16 6.71 3.19
N THR A 165 -1.04 5.38 3.28
CA THR A 165 -0.87 4.52 2.10
C THR A 165 -2.07 4.56 1.16
N ASN A 166 -3.26 4.90 1.68
CA ASN A 166 -4.47 5.02 0.89
C ASN A 166 -4.49 6.25 -0.04
N TYR A 167 -3.61 7.22 0.19
CA TYR A 167 -3.68 8.52 -0.48
C TYR A 167 -2.48 8.81 -1.36
N PHE A 168 -1.27 8.44 -0.91
CA PHE A 168 -0.03 8.82 -1.57
C PHE A 168 0.56 7.67 -2.39
N ASP A 169 1.16 8.02 -3.54
CA ASP A 169 1.79 7.08 -4.49
C ASP A 169 0.85 5.96 -4.95
N ALA A 170 -0.40 6.31 -5.15
CA ALA A 170 -1.45 5.38 -5.50
C ALA A 170 -1.37 4.97 -6.99
N VAL A 171 -0.48 4.04 -7.33
CA VAL A 171 -0.35 3.45 -8.67
C VAL A 171 -1.36 2.33 -8.84
N SER A 172 -2.30 2.42 -9.78
CA SER A 172 -3.47 1.55 -9.88
C SER A 172 -3.15 0.07 -9.98
N ILE A 173 -2.11 -0.28 -10.73
CA ILE A 173 -1.71 -1.68 -10.94
C ILE A 173 -0.73 -2.22 -9.89
N ALA A 174 -0.36 -1.41 -8.91
CA ALA A 174 0.65 -1.74 -7.90
C ALA A 174 0.35 -1.05 -6.56
N ASN A 175 -0.90 -1.17 -6.09
CA ASN A 175 -1.37 -0.64 -4.81
C ASN A 175 -2.44 -1.53 -4.15
N ASP A 176 -2.58 -2.77 -4.59
CA ASP A 176 -3.55 -3.73 -4.05
C ASP A 176 -2.93 -5.12 -3.96
N SER A 177 -2.66 -5.58 -2.74
CA SER A 177 -2.05 -6.89 -2.48
C SER A 177 -3.02 -8.06 -2.59
N PHE A 178 -4.33 -7.82 -2.65
CA PHE A 178 -5.35 -8.86 -2.83
C PHE A 178 -5.53 -9.25 -4.29
N SER A 179 -5.35 -8.34 -5.22
CA SER A 179 -5.61 -8.61 -6.64
C SER A 179 -4.42 -8.38 -7.57
N SER A 180 -3.33 -7.79 -7.06
CA SER A 180 -2.13 -7.48 -7.82
C SER A 180 -0.88 -8.09 -7.17
N PHE A 181 0.25 -7.38 -7.16
CA PHE A 181 1.47 -7.82 -6.49
C PHE A 181 1.26 -7.92 -4.98
N THR A 182 1.96 -8.84 -4.33
CA THR A 182 1.88 -9.01 -2.88
C THR A 182 3.09 -8.46 -2.15
N ASN A 183 4.23 -8.36 -2.80
CA ASN A 183 5.46 -7.90 -2.17
C ASN A 183 5.40 -6.40 -1.85
N ASP A 184 5.71 -6.03 -0.61
CA ASP A 184 5.66 -4.64 -0.10
C ASP A 184 6.43 -3.66 -0.98
N GLY A 185 7.54 -4.10 -1.59
CA GLY A 185 8.33 -3.29 -2.50
C GLY A 185 7.60 -2.81 -3.75
N PHE A 186 6.40 -3.36 -4.02
CA PHE A 186 5.61 -3.03 -5.21
C PHE A 186 4.26 -2.38 -4.91
N ILE A 187 3.81 -2.36 -3.65
CA ILE A 187 2.47 -1.83 -3.31
C ILE A 187 2.48 -0.31 -3.22
N ASN A 188 3.42 0.26 -2.49
CA ASN A 188 3.65 1.72 -2.45
C ASN A 188 5.14 2.00 -2.60
N THR A 189 5.51 3.28 -2.68
CA THR A 189 6.91 3.67 -2.59
C THR A 189 7.50 3.28 -1.24
N THR A 190 8.65 2.62 -1.27
CA THR A 190 9.37 2.22 -0.06
C THR A 190 10.24 3.35 0.51
N ILE A 191 10.26 4.50 -0.14
CA ILE A 191 11.09 5.67 0.22
C ILE A 191 10.34 6.62 1.14
N VAL A 192 9.06 6.85 0.86
CA VAL A 192 8.22 7.77 1.63
C VAL A 192 7.64 7.02 2.83
N PRO A 193 7.88 7.47 4.07
CA PRO A 193 7.22 6.90 5.23
C PRO A 193 5.72 7.23 5.17
N LEU A 194 4.90 6.21 5.05
CA LEU A 194 3.43 6.33 4.97
C LEU A 194 2.80 5.57 6.15
N PRO A 195 2.80 6.12 7.38
CA PRO A 195 2.23 5.45 8.52
C PRO A 195 0.72 5.28 8.38
N ASP A 196 0.23 4.15 8.84
CA ASP A 196 -1.17 3.86 9.10
C ASP A 196 -1.50 4.02 10.60
N SER A 197 -2.76 3.91 10.98
CA SER A 197 -3.23 3.87 12.38
C SER A 197 -2.78 5.04 13.26
N ASN A 198 -2.31 6.12 12.66
CA ASN A 198 -1.79 7.29 13.38
C ASN A 198 -2.69 8.52 13.23
N LEU A 199 -2.66 9.40 14.24
CA LEU A 199 -3.39 10.67 14.17
C LEU A 199 -2.77 11.58 13.13
N GLY A 200 -3.60 12.05 12.20
CA GLY A 200 -3.13 12.86 11.08
C GLY A 200 -4.25 13.55 10.31
N ALA A 201 -3.85 14.16 9.22
CA ALA A 201 -4.77 14.73 8.25
C ALA A 201 -4.16 14.71 6.85
N VAL A 202 -5.03 14.60 5.85
CA VAL A 202 -4.70 14.73 4.43
C VAL A 202 -5.57 15.83 3.83
N PHE A 203 -4.94 16.73 3.10
CA PHE A 203 -5.61 17.73 2.27
C PHE A 203 -5.36 17.39 0.82
N GLN A 204 -6.41 17.40 0.02
CA GLN A 204 -6.37 17.18 -1.43
C GLN A 204 -7.01 18.35 -2.14
N TYR A 205 -6.45 18.76 -3.28
CA TYR A 205 -6.97 19.84 -4.09
C TYR A 205 -6.69 19.63 -5.58
N GLU A 206 -7.75 19.67 -6.39
CA GLU A 206 -7.66 19.70 -7.85
C GLU A 206 -7.35 21.13 -8.30
N LEU A 207 -6.20 21.32 -8.90
CA LEU A 207 -5.79 22.61 -9.46
C LEU A 207 -6.57 22.90 -10.76
N ASP A 208 -6.64 21.91 -11.63
CA ASP A 208 -7.44 21.89 -12.86
C ASP A 208 -7.81 20.44 -13.22
N ASP A 209 -8.21 20.17 -14.44
CA ASP A 209 -8.69 18.86 -14.87
C ASP A 209 -7.56 17.84 -15.04
N ASN A 210 -6.30 18.27 -14.99
CA ASN A 210 -5.13 17.41 -15.16
C ASN A 210 -4.19 17.41 -13.94
N ASP A 211 -4.24 18.46 -13.13
CA ASP A 211 -3.29 18.65 -12.03
C ASP A 211 -3.97 18.62 -10.66
N TYR A 212 -3.38 17.91 -9.74
CA TYR A 212 -3.78 17.93 -8.34
C TYR A 212 -2.59 18.02 -7.40
N VAL A 213 -2.84 18.46 -6.18
CA VAL A 213 -1.88 18.47 -5.09
C VAL A 213 -2.47 17.86 -3.84
N MET A 214 -1.63 17.15 -3.09
CA MET A 214 -1.99 16.62 -1.78
C MET A 214 -0.92 16.98 -0.76
N LEU A 215 -1.36 17.13 0.48
CA LEU A 215 -0.50 17.33 1.64
C LEU A 215 -1.00 16.47 2.78
N GLY A 216 -0.17 15.54 3.23
CA GLY A 216 -0.41 14.71 4.41
C GLY A 216 0.47 15.12 5.57
N VAL A 217 -0.09 15.07 6.77
CA VAL A 217 0.65 15.15 8.02
C VAL A 217 0.14 14.05 8.95
N SER A 218 1.04 13.28 9.53
CA SER A 218 0.69 12.23 10.49
C SER A 218 1.72 12.15 11.60
N ARG A 219 1.29 11.73 12.78
CA ARG A 219 2.21 11.21 13.77
C ARG A 219 2.89 9.94 13.25
N THR A 220 4.01 9.60 13.85
CA THR A 220 4.72 8.33 13.63
C THR A 220 4.99 7.70 14.99
N GLY A 221 5.16 6.37 15.02
CA GLY A 221 5.52 5.65 16.23
C GLY A 221 4.35 4.99 16.96
N CYS A 222 3.16 4.98 16.37
CA CYS A 222 2.11 4.08 16.76
C CYS A 222 2.17 2.86 15.84
N GLU A 223 2.31 1.67 16.39
CA GLU A 223 2.20 0.44 15.60
C GLU A 223 0.73 0.19 15.22
N SER A 224 0.53 -0.50 14.10
CA SER A 224 -0.83 -0.86 13.64
C SER A 224 -1.59 -1.60 14.75
N GLY A 225 -2.74 -1.05 15.14
CA GLY A 225 -3.59 -1.61 16.20
C GLY A 225 -3.40 -1.00 17.59
N ASP A 226 -2.38 -0.21 17.78
CA ASP A 226 -2.17 0.50 19.04
C ASP A 226 -3.09 1.72 19.21
N ASN A 227 -3.13 2.24 20.43
CA ASN A 227 -3.89 3.44 20.72
C ASN A 227 -3.17 4.68 20.14
N PRO A 228 -3.72 5.36 19.12
CA PRO A 228 -3.06 6.49 18.47
C PRO A 228 -2.86 7.71 19.38
N PHE A 229 -3.43 7.70 20.58
CA PHE A 229 -3.27 8.77 21.58
C PHE A 229 -2.13 8.49 22.58
N THR A 230 -1.57 7.28 22.57
CA THR A 230 -0.39 6.95 23.37
C THR A 230 0.89 7.23 22.61
N SER A 231 2.00 7.25 23.30
CA SER A 231 3.34 7.35 22.70
C SER A 231 4.13 6.14 23.10
N ASP A 232 4.70 5.47 22.11
CA ASP A 232 5.67 4.43 22.30
C ASP A 232 7.09 5.00 22.33
N ASP A 233 8.09 4.12 22.34
CA ASP A 233 9.51 4.48 22.37
C ASP A 233 9.95 5.31 21.15
N ILE A 234 9.15 5.31 20.08
CA ILE A 234 9.35 6.12 18.87
C ILE A 234 8.24 7.15 18.76
N ASN A 235 8.60 8.42 18.79
CA ASN A 235 7.69 9.53 18.57
C ASN A 235 8.16 10.38 17.40
N GLY A 236 7.23 11.05 16.76
CA GLY A 236 7.58 11.96 15.71
C GLY A 236 6.41 12.34 14.81
N TYR A 237 6.75 12.84 13.64
CA TYR A 237 5.77 13.18 12.63
C TYR A 237 6.38 13.04 11.23
N VAL A 238 5.51 12.81 10.26
CA VAL A 238 5.81 12.90 8.85
C VAL A 238 4.96 13.97 8.20
N VAL A 239 5.55 14.67 7.24
CA VAL A 239 4.85 15.53 6.29
C VAL A 239 5.18 15.02 4.91
N VAL A 240 4.16 14.70 4.12
CA VAL A 240 4.29 14.22 2.76
C VAL A 240 3.47 15.08 1.82
N GLY A 241 4.05 15.44 0.68
CA GLY A 241 3.37 16.10 -0.42
C GLY A 241 3.19 15.15 -1.59
N GLU A 242 2.19 15.42 -2.42
CA GLU A 242 2.11 14.85 -3.75
C GLU A 242 1.65 15.92 -4.73
N TRP A 243 2.34 16.01 -5.86
CA TRP A 243 1.82 16.64 -7.05
C TRP A 243 1.60 15.56 -8.10
N GLY A 244 0.39 15.47 -8.60
CA GLY A 244 0.03 14.56 -9.66
C GLY A 244 -0.37 15.30 -10.92
N HIS A 245 0.07 14.77 -12.06
CA HIS A 245 -0.31 15.28 -13.39
C HIS A 245 -0.82 14.13 -14.26
N ILE A 246 -2.03 14.31 -14.78
CA ILE A 246 -2.68 13.37 -15.68
C ILE A 246 -2.49 13.90 -17.11
N PHE A 247 -1.98 13.06 -18.01
CA PHE A 247 -1.73 13.41 -19.39
C PHE A 247 -2.16 12.28 -20.35
N ALA A 248 -2.03 12.52 -21.65
CA ALA A 248 -2.45 11.56 -22.67
C ALA A 248 -3.95 11.18 -22.55
N ASP A 249 -4.82 12.18 -22.36
CA ASP A 249 -6.27 12.03 -22.23
C ASP A 249 -6.71 11.04 -21.12
N GLY A 250 -5.93 10.96 -20.03
CA GLY A 250 -6.19 10.09 -18.89
C GLY A 250 -5.37 8.79 -18.88
N ASP A 251 -4.70 8.45 -19.97
CA ASP A 251 -3.94 7.19 -20.09
C ASP A 251 -2.68 7.15 -19.22
N ALA A 252 -2.20 8.31 -18.76
CA ALA A 252 -0.98 8.36 -17.98
C ALA A 252 -1.08 9.31 -16.79
N THR A 253 -0.52 8.89 -15.65
CA THR A 253 -0.42 9.70 -14.44
C THR A 253 1.02 9.71 -13.94
N PHE A 254 1.56 10.90 -13.75
CA PHE A 254 2.84 11.14 -13.08
C PHE A 254 2.59 11.65 -11.68
N ARG A 255 3.33 11.16 -10.68
CA ARG A 255 3.27 11.61 -9.29
C ARG A 255 4.66 11.96 -8.78
N LEU A 256 4.74 12.99 -7.95
CA LEU A 256 5.97 13.44 -7.31
C LEU A 256 5.71 13.63 -5.82
N ASN A 257 6.41 12.87 -4.98
CA ASN A 257 6.19 12.77 -3.54
C ASN A 257 7.41 13.26 -2.73
N PRO A 258 7.56 14.57 -2.46
CA PRO A 258 8.51 15.05 -1.46
C PRO A 258 8.01 14.73 -0.05
N PHE A 259 8.94 14.41 0.85
CA PHE A 259 8.60 14.19 2.26
C PHE A 259 9.65 14.71 3.21
N TYR A 260 9.22 14.95 4.43
CA TYR A 260 10.05 15.20 5.60
C TYR A 260 9.51 14.41 6.79
N GLN A 261 10.39 13.70 7.48
CA GLN A 261 10.07 12.95 8.69
C GLN A 261 10.99 13.40 9.83
N ARG A 262 10.42 13.54 11.01
CA ARG A 262 11.18 13.67 12.25
C ARG A 262 10.80 12.55 13.18
N LEU A 263 11.80 11.93 13.78
CA LEU A 263 11.66 10.88 14.77
C LEU A 263 12.44 11.25 16.03
N ASP A 264 11.81 11.06 17.15
CA ASP A 264 12.41 11.13 18.47
C ASP A 264 12.39 9.69 19.02
N VAL A 265 13.55 9.04 19.08
CA VAL A 265 13.69 7.62 19.46
C VAL A 265 14.30 7.55 20.83
N ASP A 266 13.63 6.89 21.76
CA ASP A 266 14.17 6.52 23.07
C ASP A 266 14.64 5.06 23.03
N PHE A 267 15.93 4.84 23.16
CA PHE A 267 16.50 3.49 23.13
C PHE A 267 16.38 2.75 24.48
N GLY A 268 15.82 3.42 25.50
CA GLY A 268 15.64 2.83 26.83
C GLY A 268 16.94 2.43 27.54
N ASP A 269 18.08 2.90 27.04
CA ASP A 269 19.42 2.59 27.55
C ASP A 269 20.20 3.88 27.87
N ASP A 270 21.47 3.74 28.25
CA ASP A 270 22.38 4.86 28.58
C ASP A 270 22.59 5.87 27.44
N ARG A 271 22.10 5.57 26.21
CA ARG A 271 22.20 6.46 25.04
C ARG A 271 21.13 7.56 25.04
N GLY A 272 20.03 7.36 25.79
CA GLY A 272 18.96 8.33 25.92
C GLY A 272 18.18 8.61 24.62
N GLU A 273 17.42 9.68 24.62
CA GLU A 273 16.59 10.13 23.49
C GLU A 273 17.46 10.68 22.34
N HIS A 274 17.24 10.18 21.13
CA HIS A 274 17.88 10.66 19.92
C HIS A 274 16.88 11.26 18.94
N LYS A 275 17.13 12.51 18.55
CA LYS A 275 16.33 13.20 17.51
C LYS A 275 16.94 12.99 16.15
N ARG A 276 16.12 12.48 15.24
CA ARG A 276 16.54 12.20 13.85
C ARG A 276 15.59 12.86 12.87
N SER A 277 16.11 13.20 11.70
CA SER A 277 15.30 13.69 10.59
C SER A 277 15.65 12.97 9.33
N ASN A 278 14.64 12.66 8.56
CA ASN A 278 14.74 12.10 7.22
C ASN A 278 14.00 12.99 6.23
N TRP A 279 14.45 13.02 5.01
CA TRP A 279 13.75 13.69 3.93
C TRP A 279 14.14 13.03 2.60
N GLY A 280 13.29 13.14 1.65
CA GLY A 280 13.51 12.52 0.36
C GLY A 280 12.48 12.93 -0.68
N LEU A 281 12.58 12.26 -1.79
CA LEU A 281 11.72 12.46 -2.93
C LEU A 281 11.51 11.12 -3.61
N ALA A 282 10.24 10.75 -3.83
CA ALA A 282 9.86 9.67 -4.72
C ALA A 282 9.08 10.21 -5.92
N ALA A 283 9.09 9.48 -6.99
CA ALA A 283 8.28 9.76 -8.17
C ALA A 283 7.78 8.45 -8.76
N SER A 284 6.56 8.45 -9.25
CA SER A 284 5.98 7.34 -10.01
C SER A 284 5.33 7.83 -11.31
N ILE A 285 5.29 6.94 -12.26
CA ILE A 285 4.55 7.11 -13.49
C ILE A 285 3.81 5.81 -13.79
N GLU A 286 2.57 5.95 -14.18
CA GLU A 286 1.73 4.88 -14.69
C GLU A 286 1.24 5.25 -16.08
N TYR A 287 1.20 4.28 -16.98
CA TYR A 287 0.78 4.51 -18.37
C TYR A 287 0.03 3.29 -18.92
N ALA A 288 -1.22 3.49 -19.30
CA ALA A 288 -2.00 2.55 -20.09
C ALA A 288 -1.52 2.60 -21.55
N VAL A 289 -0.63 1.70 -21.91
CA VAL A 289 -0.06 1.63 -23.28
C VAL A 289 -1.16 1.34 -24.31
N ASN A 290 -2.13 0.54 -23.93
CA ASN A 290 -3.34 0.21 -24.64
C ASN A 290 -4.28 -0.58 -23.70
N ASP A 291 -5.47 -0.97 -24.16
CA ASP A 291 -6.48 -1.72 -23.40
C ASP A 291 -5.98 -3.06 -22.83
N MET A 292 -4.85 -3.54 -23.32
CA MET A 292 -4.28 -4.86 -22.93
C MET A 292 -3.06 -4.73 -22.02
N CYS A 293 -2.48 -3.54 -21.87
CA CYS A 293 -1.21 -3.39 -21.16
C CYS A 293 -1.11 -2.05 -20.46
N THR A 294 -0.96 -2.08 -19.14
CA THR A 294 -0.60 -0.94 -18.32
C THR A 294 0.78 -1.18 -17.70
N VAL A 295 1.62 -0.17 -17.69
CA VAL A 295 2.97 -0.21 -17.13
C VAL A 295 3.14 0.83 -16.04
N TYR A 296 4.03 0.57 -15.09
CA TYR A 296 4.43 1.57 -14.11
C TYR A 296 5.94 1.59 -13.89
N SER A 297 6.43 2.69 -13.33
CA SER A 297 7.76 2.80 -12.76
C SER A 297 7.72 3.69 -11.53
N ARG A 298 8.49 3.31 -10.50
CA ARG A 298 8.80 4.14 -9.32
C ARG A 298 10.28 4.34 -9.19
N ALA A 299 10.68 5.52 -8.73
CA ALA A 299 12.06 5.82 -8.37
C ALA A 299 12.09 6.80 -7.21
N GLY A 300 12.99 6.60 -6.27
CA GLY A 300 13.09 7.47 -5.12
C GLY A 300 14.45 7.44 -4.43
N LEU A 301 14.72 8.52 -3.71
CA LEU A 301 15.92 8.68 -2.88
C LEU A 301 15.55 9.34 -1.57
N ALA A 302 16.06 8.80 -0.48
CA ALA A 302 15.97 9.36 0.86
C ALA A 302 17.35 9.61 1.47
N ARG A 303 17.39 10.47 2.48
CA ARG A 303 18.59 10.66 3.27
C ARG A 303 18.94 9.38 4.04
N HIS A 304 20.24 9.10 4.16
CA HIS A 304 20.75 7.85 4.74
C HIS A 304 20.52 7.65 6.26
N ASP A 305 19.95 8.63 6.95
CA ASP A 305 19.75 8.59 8.41
C ASP A 305 18.38 7.97 8.81
N HIS A 306 17.80 7.20 7.92
CA HIS A 306 16.46 6.63 8.07
C HIS A 306 16.41 5.52 9.12
N ILE A 307 15.34 5.46 9.91
CA ILE A 307 15.09 4.40 10.88
C ILE A 307 14.37 3.22 10.23
N ASP A 308 13.40 3.49 9.39
CA ASP A 308 12.65 2.50 8.62
C ASP A 308 12.66 2.85 7.15
N GLY A 309 12.76 1.83 6.30
CA GLY A 309 12.60 1.95 4.88
C GLY A 309 13.89 1.97 4.08
N ASN A 310 13.77 2.36 2.85
CA ASN A 310 14.84 2.37 1.87
C ASN A 310 15.45 3.75 1.70
N ALA A 311 16.75 3.78 1.43
CA ALA A 311 17.47 4.99 1.04
C ALA A 311 17.44 5.22 -0.48
N GLY A 312 16.99 4.24 -1.24
CA GLY A 312 16.83 4.35 -2.68
C GLY A 312 16.01 3.20 -3.23
N GLU A 313 15.16 3.51 -4.19
CA GLU A 313 14.37 2.52 -4.92
C GLU A 313 14.35 2.82 -6.42
N LEU A 314 14.23 1.76 -7.18
CA LEU A 314 13.82 1.77 -8.58
C LEU A 314 13.00 0.52 -8.83
N SER A 315 11.75 0.67 -9.22
CA SER A 315 10.90 -0.44 -9.61
C SER A 315 10.18 -0.16 -10.93
N VAL A 316 9.90 -1.22 -11.65
CA VAL A 316 9.13 -1.19 -12.91
C VAL A 316 8.23 -2.41 -12.95
N GLY A 317 7.06 -2.28 -13.51
CA GLY A 317 6.17 -3.41 -13.69
C GLY A 317 5.10 -3.18 -14.75
N ALA A 318 4.36 -4.24 -15.02
CA ALA A 318 3.29 -4.23 -16.00
C ALA A 318 2.18 -5.21 -15.61
N ASN A 319 0.96 -4.84 -15.92
CA ASN A 319 -0.19 -5.74 -15.99
C ASN A 319 -0.57 -5.93 -17.47
N ILE A 320 -0.71 -7.18 -17.88
CA ILE A 320 -0.92 -7.57 -19.29
C ILE A 320 -2.11 -8.51 -19.37
N LYS A 321 -3.15 -8.12 -20.08
CA LYS A 321 -4.30 -8.97 -20.40
C LYS A 321 -3.90 -9.94 -21.52
N LEU A 322 -3.59 -11.18 -21.14
CA LEU A 322 -3.08 -12.18 -22.09
C LEU A 322 -4.19 -12.77 -22.98
N ILE A 323 -5.42 -12.77 -22.51
CA ILE A 323 -6.57 -13.40 -23.18
C ILE A 323 -7.65 -12.34 -23.39
N PRO A 324 -7.86 -11.83 -24.62
CA PRO A 324 -8.79 -10.73 -24.88
C PRO A 324 -10.24 -10.99 -24.47
N SER A 325 -10.68 -12.24 -24.45
CA SER A 325 -12.04 -12.62 -24.05
C SER A 325 -12.22 -12.75 -22.52
N ARG A 326 -11.17 -12.54 -21.74
CA ARG A 326 -11.16 -12.57 -20.28
C ARG A 326 -10.65 -11.22 -19.78
N GLU A 327 -11.56 -10.26 -19.80
CA GLU A 327 -11.24 -8.83 -19.56
C GLU A 327 -10.70 -8.58 -18.15
N ASP A 328 -11.13 -9.38 -17.18
CA ASP A 328 -10.73 -9.26 -15.76
C ASP A 328 -9.46 -10.04 -15.39
N ASP A 329 -8.97 -10.87 -16.32
CA ASP A 329 -7.73 -11.63 -16.11
C ASP A 329 -6.52 -10.83 -16.60
N PHE A 330 -5.45 -10.86 -15.80
CA PHE A 330 -4.18 -10.28 -16.23
C PHE A 330 -2.98 -11.01 -15.64
N PHE A 331 -1.88 -10.95 -16.37
CA PHE A 331 -0.56 -11.34 -15.93
C PHE A 331 0.18 -10.10 -15.42
N GLY A 332 0.70 -10.17 -14.22
CA GLY A 332 1.53 -9.13 -13.61
C GLY A 332 2.99 -9.55 -13.57
N ILE A 333 3.87 -8.62 -13.91
CA ILE A 333 5.32 -8.74 -13.73
C ILE A 333 5.85 -7.46 -13.12
N SER A 334 6.66 -7.57 -12.05
CA SER A 334 7.36 -6.43 -11.46
C SER A 334 8.77 -6.79 -11.09
N TYR A 335 9.70 -5.84 -11.26
CA TYR A 335 11.08 -5.94 -10.84
C TYR A 335 11.51 -4.67 -10.12
N GLY A 336 12.15 -4.84 -8.96
CA GLY A 336 12.63 -3.75 -8.12
C GLY A 336 14.07 -3.92 -7.65
N ILE A 337 14.73 -2.80 -7.44
CA ILE A 337 16.05 -2.70 -6.82
C ILE A 337 15.94 -1.71 -5.68
N PHE A 338 16.18 -2.19 -4.47
CA PHE A 338 16.02 -1.42 -3.24
C PHE A 338 17.36 -1.31 -2.51
N LYS A 339 17.63 -0.13 -1.96
CA LYS A 339 18.82 0.15 -1.17
C LYS A 339 18.39 0.51 0.25
N GLY A 340 18.71 -0.33 1.22
CA GLY A 340 18.44 -0.07 2.62
C GLY A 340 19.26 1.12 3.17
N ALA A 341 18.74 1.75 4.20
CA ALA A 341 19.37 2.86 4.91
C ALA A 341 20.45 2.42 5.94
N VAL A 342 20.92 1.22 5.85
CA VAL A 342 21.63 0.44 6.88
C VAL A 342 22.96 1.04 7.36
N ASN A 343 23.55 2.00 6.65
CA ASN A 343 24.92 2.42 6.92
C ASN A 343 25.13 3.29 8.18
N ASN A 344 24.06 3.71 8.87
CA ASN A 344 24.19 4.67 9.98
C ASN A 344 23.61 4.18 11.31
N TYR A 345 23.21 2.92 11.38
CA TYR A 345 22.59 2.35 12.57
C TYR A 345 23.59 1.70 13.52
N ARG A 346 24.42 2.47 14.12
CA ARG A 346 25.09 2.05 15.36
C ARG A 346 24.05 2.16 16.50
N GLY A 347 23.31 1.10 16.72
CA GLY A 347 22.48 1.02 17.91
C GLY A 347 21.01 0.69 17.75
N TYR A 348 20.54 0.30 16.59
CA TYR A 348 19.19 -0.26 16.44
C TYR A 348 19.17 -1.77 16.72
N PRO A 349 17.99 -2.32 17.20
CA PRO A 349 17.97 -3.69 17.71
C PRO A 349 18.37 -4.74 16.69
N ALA A 350 18.63 -5.89 17.22
CA ALA A 350 19.27 -7.07 16.65
C ALA A 350 18.69 -7.64 15.34
N TYR A 351 17.60 -7.10 14.79
CA TYR A 351 17.10 -7.55 13.50
C TYR A 351 17.83 -6.94 12.28
N LEU A 352 18.64 -5.89 12.50
CA LEU A 352 19.54 -5.33 11.48
C LEU A 352 21.03 -5.63 11.73
N SER A 353 21.38 -6.26 12.84
CA SER A 353 22.72 -6.76 13.12
C SER A 353 22.67 -8.26 13.35
N ASP A 354 23.54 -9.02 12.70
CA ASP A 354 23.77 -10.40 13.10
C ASP A 354 24.21 -10.44 14.57
N GLU A 355 23.92 -11.52 15.28
CA GLU A 355 24.37 -11.72 16.68
C GLU A 355 25.88 -11.46 16.86
N ASP A 356 26.66 -11.51 15.78
CA ASP A 356 28.09 -11.25 15.72
C ASP A 356 28.47 -9.80 15.44
N GLY A 357 27.50 -8.85 15.30
CA GLY A 357 27.76 -7.43 15.11
C GLY A 357 28.31 -7.04 13.73
N GLU A 358 28.21 -7.94 12.74
CA GLU A 358 28.57 -7.60 11.36
C GLU A 358 27.53 -6.65 10.76
N SER A 359 28.00 -5.52 10.24
CA SER A 359 27.13 -4.59 9.51
C SER A 359 26.54 -5.31 8.30
N HIS A 360 25.22 -5.36 8.19
CA HIS A 360 24.60 -5.82 6.96
C HIS A 360 25.18 -5.05 5.79
N GLY A 361 25.70 -5.78 4.84
CA GLY A 361 26.53 -5.22 3.77
C GLY A 361 25.73 -4.20 2.96
N ASN A 362 26.43 -3.28 2.36
CA ASN A 362 25.94 -2.28 1.41
C ASN A 362 25.38 -2.94 0.11
N ARG A 363 24.62 -4.02 0.26
CA ARG A 363 24.01 -4.75 -0.85
C ARG A 363 22.67 -4.11 -1.21
N ARG A 364 22.25 -4.31 -2.44
CA ARG A 364 20.92 -3.95 -2.92
C ARG A 364 20.07 -5.19 -2.95
N GLU A 365 18.93 -5.13 -2.31
CA GLU A 365 17.91 -6.14 -2.48
C GLU A 365 17.31 -6.00 -3.88
N GLN A 366 17.09 -7.13 -4.55
CA GLN A 366 16.44 -7.17 -5.87
C GLN A 366 15.29 -8.15 -5.78
N VAL A 367 14.12 -7.70 -6.20
CA VAL A 367 12.90 -8.49 -6.16
C VAL A 367 12.33 -8.60 -7.57
N LEU A 368 11.99 -9.81 -7.98
CA LEU A 368 11.15 -10.08 -9.14
C LEU A 368 9.88 -10.75 -8.65
N GLU A 369 8.72 -10.23 -9.01
CA GLU A 369 7.44 -10.87 -8.78
C GLU A 369 6.72 -11.13 -10.09
N LEU A 370 6.15 -12.32 -10.22
CA LEU A 370 5.26 -12.74 -11.29
C LEU A 370 3.95 -13.18 -10.66
N MET A 371 2.84 -12.76 -11.22
CA MET A 371 1.52 -13.17 -10.76
C MET A 371 0.54 -13.31 -11.92
N TYR A 372 -0.55 -14.02 -11.68
CA TYR A 372 -1.66 -14.08 -12.63
C TYR A 372 -2.98 -13.94 -11.87
N SER A 373 -3.74 -12.90 -12.15
CA SER A 373 -5.09 -12.74 -11.61
C SER A 373 -6.08 -13.49 -12.50
N PHE A 374 -6.64 -14.57 -11.97
CA PHE A 374 -7.63 -15.41 -12.67
C PHE A 374 -9.00 -15.20 -12.05
N GLN A 375 -9.86 -14.46 -12.72
CA GLN A 375 -11.24 -14.21 -12.28
C GLN A 375 -12.12 -15.44 -12.59
N VAL A 376 -12.70 -16.04 -11.55
CA VAL A 376 -13.63 -17.18 -11.68
C VAL A 376 -15.07 -16.72 -11.90
N ASN A 377 -15.48 -15.72 -11.14
CA ASN A 377 -16.76 -15.03 -11.22
C ASN A 377 -16.65 -13.67 -10.53
N ASP A 378 -17.71 -12.91 -10.46
CA ASP A 378 -17.74 -11.55 -9.90
C ASP A 378 -17.22 -11.44 -8.46
N TYR A 379 -17.19 -12.54 -7.71
CA TYR A 379 -16.83 -12.57 -6.30
C TYR A 379 -15.56 -13.34 -5.96
N LEU A 380 -15.03 -14.13 -6.88
CA LEU A 380 -13.91 -15.04 -6.61
C LEU A 380 -12.85 -14.96 -7.68
N LYS A 381 -11.61 -14.72 -7.26
CA LYS A 381 -10.42 -14.85 -8.10
C LYS A 381 -9.35 -15.73 -7.43
N PHE A 382 -8.52 -16.36 -8.24
CA PHE A 382 -7.29 -17.02 -7.81
C PHE A 382 -6.08 -16.26 -8.33
N VAL A 383 -5.12 -16.05 -7.44
CA VAL A 383 -3.91 -15.28 -7.77
C VAL A 383 -2.67 -16.09 -7.39
N PRO A 384 -2.14 -16.95 -8.28
CA PRO A 384 -0.83 -17.55 -8.10
C PRO A 384 0.27 -16.51 -8.22
N HIS A 385 1.29 -16.64 -7.33
CA HIS A 385 2.44 -15.75 -7.23
C HIS A 385 3.76 -16.51 -7.25
N PHE A 386 4.76 -15.89 -7.84
CA PHE A 386 6.15 -16.29 -7.71
C PHE A 386 7.01 -15.08 -7.41
N GLN A 387 7.77 -15.12 -6.32
CA GLN A 387 8.74 -14.08 -5.98
C GLN A 387 10.15 -14.68 -6.00
N TYR A 388 11.11 -13.92 -6.55
CA TYR A 388 12.53 -14.23 -6.48
C TYR A 388 13.25 -13.03 -5.88
N ILE A 389 13.91 -13.25 -4.73
CA ILE A 389 14.56 -12.21 -3.95
C ILE A 389 16.05 -12.50 -3.90
N LYS A 390 16.86 -11.55 -4.34
CA LYS A 390 18.31 -11.58 -4.27
C LYS A 390 18.79 -10.61 -3.21
N ASN A 391 19.75 -11.04 -2.40
CA ASN A 391 20.27 -10.33 -1.23
C ASN A 391 19.14 -9.92 -0.26
N PRO A 392 18.30 -10.87 0.21
CA PRO A 392 17.19 -10.58 1.11
C PRO A 392 17.69 -9.81 2.33
N ALA A 393 16.92 -8.82 2.79
CA ALA A 393 17.27 -7.91 3.86
C ALA A 393 18.63 -7.20 3.68
N TYR A 394 19.01 -6.92 2.43
CA TYR A 394 20.28 -6.27 2.01
C TYR A 394 21.55 -7.04 2.38
N ARG A 395 21.43 -8.32 2.75
CA ARG A 395 22.54 -9.21 3.15
C ARG A 395 23.19 -9.82 1.93
N ASP A 396 24.46 -10.21 2.06
CA ASP A 396 25.14 -11.10 1.11
C ASP A 396 24.71 -12.54 1.37
N ALA A 397 23.43 -12.79 1.20
CA ALA A 397 22.82 -14.08 1.40
C ALA A 397 22.46 -14.74 0.06
N SER A 398 22.30 -16.06 0.08
CA SER A 398 21.81 -16.77 -1.09
C SER A 398 20.37 -16.34 -1.39
N SER A 399 20.03 -16.20 -2.67
CA SER A 399 18.70 -15.82 -3.14
C SER A 399 17.62 -16.76 -2.61
N GLU A 400 16.44 -16.21 -2.47
CA GLU A 400 15.22 -16.87 -2.02
C GLU A 400 14.19 -16.92 -3.15
N SER A 401 13.39 -17.97 -3.19
CA SER A 401 12.25 -18.09 -4.09
C SER A 401 11.01 -18.47 -3.28
N ILE A 402 9.93 -17.76 -3.51
CA ILE A 402 8.65 -17.96 -2.85
C ILE A 402 7.61 -18.26 -3.93
N CYS A 403 6.83 -19.33 -3.74
CA CYS A 403 5.67 -19.63 -4.56
C CYS A 403 4.43 -19.58 -3.69
N GLY A 404 3.38 -18.97 -4.15
CA GLY A 404 2.13 -18.87 -3.43
C GLY A 404 0.89 -18.85 -4.31
N VAL A 405 -0.24 -18.96 -3.66
CA VAL A 405 -1.55 -18.77 -4.29
C VAL A 405 -2.50 -18.16 -3.29
N GLN A 406 -3.27 -17.18 -3.73
CA GLN A 406 -4.40 -16.63 -2.98
C GLN A 406 -5.71 -17.02 -3.65
N ALA A 407 -6.72 -17.35 -2.85
CA ALA A 407 -8.11 -17.34 -3.25
C ALA A 407 -8.76 -16.11 -2.61
N VAL A 408 -9.14 -15.15 -3.42
CA VAL A 408 -9.67 -13.86 -2.96
C VAL A 408 -11.15 -13.77 -3.24
N PHE A 409 -11.91 -13.44 -2.22
CA PHE A 409 -13.34 -13.17 -2.26
C PHE A 409 -13.55 -11.67 -2.07
N SER A 410 -14.16 -11.02 -3.06
CA SER A 410 -14.46 -9.58 -3.05
C SER A 410 -15.98 -9.35 -3.01
N PHE A 411 -16.44 -8.43 -2.14
CA PHE A 411 -17.85 -8.12 -1.93
C PHE A 411 -18.12 -6.63 -1.94
#